data_8bb1746e189d54986bfacd6221edbe6a
#
_entry.id   8bb1746e189d54986bfacd6221edbe6a
#
_cell.length_a   1.000
_cell.length_b   1.000
_cell.length_c   1.000
_cell.angle_alpha   90.00
_cell.angle_beta   90.00
_cell.angle_gamma   90.00
#
_symmetry.space_group_name_H-M   'P 1'
#
loop_
_entity.id
_entity.type
_entity.pdbx_description
1 polymer ?
#
loop_
_entity_poly.entity_id
_entity_poly.type
_entity_poly.pdbx_seq_one_letter_code
_entity_poly.pdbx_strand_id
1 'polypeptide(L)'
;MIRKFLIITVTLLLNVCMAMASDFDFIFSDSTLRIDYIFSGNADVQMISVKELKKSPHWAGRRTNLQSVPLDGNGDITIYDATTNDILYKNSFSSLFQEWLSTPEATETNRSFEFTLLVPKP
;
A
#
# COMPACT_ATOMS: atom_id res chain seq x y z
N MET A 1 48.77 -7.37 24.93
CA MET A 1 48.34 -6.66 23.71
C MET A 1 47.25 -7.42 22.95
N ILE A 2 47.42 -8.68 22.68
CA ILE A 2 46.46 -9.48 21.88
C ILE A 2 45.07 -9.60 22.53
N ARG A 3 44.96 -9.72 23.86
CA ARG A 3 43.69 -9.81 24.57
C ARG A 3 42.83 -8.55 24.48
N LYS A 4 43.43 -7.37 24.44
CA LYS A 4 42.71 -6.10 24.32
C LYS A 4 42.18 -5.87 22.89
N PHE A 5 42.92 -6.33 21.90
CA PHE A 5 42.49 -6.29 20.49
C PHE A 5 41.29 -7.22 20.21
N LEU A 6 41.31 -8.41 20.83
CA LEU A 6 40.21 -9.38 20.65
C LEU A 6 38.91 -8.86 21.26
N ILE A 7 38.96 -8.18 22.39
CA ILE A 7 37.79 -7.60 23.05
C ILE A 7 37.19 -6.46 22.19
N ILE A 8 38.03 -5.61 21.61
CA ILE A 8 37.56 -4.51 20.74
C ILE A 8 36.92 -5.05 19.47
N THR A 9 37.50 -6.12 18.87
CA THR A 9 36.93 -6.73 17.65
C THR A 9 35.58 -7.41 17.92
N VAL A 10 35.43 -8.08 19.06
CA VAL A 10 34.15 -8.70 19.47
C VAL A 10 33.10 -7.63 19.78
N THR A 11 33.49 -6.53 20.41
CA THR A 11 32.55 -5.42 20.70
C THR A 11 32.10 -4.71 19.41
N LEU A 12 32.98 -4.60 18.41
CA LEU A 12 32.64 -4.03 17.10
C LEU A 12 31.69 -4.94 16.28
N LEU A 13 31.88 -6.25 16.38
CA LEU A 13 31.01 -7.24 15.74
C LEU A 13 29.62 -7.35 16.37
N LEU A 14 29.50 -7.09 17.69
CA LEU A 14 28.19 -7.06 18.36
C LEU A 14 27.35 -5.82 18.00
N ASN A 15 28.00 -4.72 17.59
CA ASN A 15 27.27 -3.50 17.19
C ASN A 15 26.69 -3.52 15.77
N VAL A 16 27.02 -4.52 14.94
CA VAL A 16 26.53 -4.63 13.56
C VAL A 16 25.20 -5.39 13.47
N CYS A 17 24.71 -5.97 14.56
CA CYS A 17 23.49 -6.77 14.57
C CYS A 17 22.29 -6.07 15.26
N MET A 18 22.25 -4.75 15.28
CA MET A 18 20.98 -4.06 15.43
C MET A 18 20.33 -4.05 14.05
N ALA A 19 19.58 -5.11 13.74
CA ALA A 19 18.61 -5.06 12.68
C ALA A 19 17.71 -3.85 12.97
N MET A 20 17.87 -2.76 12.21
CA MET A 20 16.93 -1.66 12.24
C MET A 20 15.59 -2.25 11.82
N ALA A 21 14.66 -2.38 12.76
CA ALA A 21 13.27 -2.62 12.43
C ALA A 21 12.89 -1.56 11.41
N SER A 22 12.36 -1.97 10.27
CA SER A 22 11.93 -1.03 9.25
C SER A 22 10.75 -0.22 9.78
N ASP A 23 10.57 1.02 9.30
CA ASP A 23 9.38 1.82 9.64
C ASP A 23 8.08 1.04 9.37
N PHE A 24 8.13 0.13 8.40
CA PHE A 24 7.04 -0.78 8.09
C PHE A 24 6.62 -1.63 9.30
N ASP A 25 7.57 -2.23 10.02
CA ASP A 25 7.28 -3.16 11.12
C ASP A 25 6.68 -2.46 12.35
N PHE A 26 6.84 -1.14 12.46
CA PHE A 26 6.19 -0.34 13.49
C PHE A 26 4.75 0.07 13.15
N ILE A 27 4.45 0.21 11.85
CA ILE A 27 3.18 0.74 11.36
C ILE A 27 2.23 -0.39 10.97
N PHE A 28 2.76 -1.44 10.34
CA PHE A 28 1.98 -2.51 9.72
C PHE A 28 2.29 -3.87 10.32
N SER A 29 1.27 -4.71 10.39
CA SER A 29 1.44 -6.14 10.60
C SER A 29 1.92 -6.80 9.30
N ASP A 30 2.64 -7.94 9.38
CA ASP A 30 2.96 -8.73 8.19
C ASP A 30 1.71 -9.45 7.69
N SER A 31 0.78 -8.68 7.17
CA SER A 31 -0.47 -9.17 6.59
C SER A 31 -0.99 -8.23 5.51
N THR A 32 -1.77 -8.79 4.60
CA THR A 32 -2.41 -8.07 3.51
C THR A 32 -3.86 -7.79 3.84
N LEU A 33 -4.31 -6.57 3.62
CA LEU A 33 -5.71 -6.22 3.51
C LEU A 33 -6.08 -6.17 2.03
N ARG A 34 -6.93 -7.10 1.61
CA ARG A 34 -7.55 -7.07 0.29
C ARG A 34 -8.85 -6.29 0.38
N ILE A 35 -9.01 -5.34 -0.52
CA ILE A 35 -10.20 -4.50 -0.62
C ILE A 35 -10.81 -4.71 -1.99
N ASP A 36 -11.98 -5.30 -2.05
CA ASP A 36 -12.74 -5.45 -3.28
C ASP A 36 -13.71 -4.27 -3.42
N TYR A 37 -13.55 -3.50 -4.49
CA TYR A 37 -14.36 -2.33 -4.82
C TYR A 37 -15.29 -2.61 -5.98
N ILE A 38 -16.38 -1.85 -6.02
CA ILE A 38 -17.23 -1.67 -7.19
C ILE A 38 -17.14 -0.19 -7.59
N PHE A 39 -16.63 0.05 -8.79
CA PHE A 39 -16.71 1.35 -9.47
C PHE A 39 -17.91 1.33 -10.40
N SER A 40 -18.79 2.31 -10.31
CA SER A 40 -20.01 2.36 -11.10
C SER A 40 -20.37 3.78 -11.53
N GLY A 41 -21.16 3.88 -12.57
CA GLY A 41 -21.67 5.16 -13.08
C GLY A 41 -21.38 5.36 -14.55
N ASN A 42 -21.18 6.61 -14.94
CA ASN A 42 -20.96 7.07 -16.31
C ASN A 42 -19.96 8.25 -16.31
N ALA A 43 -19.76 8.90 -17.45
CA ALA A 43 -18.83 10.02 -17.59
C ALA A 43 -19.15 11.19 -16.67
N ASP A 44 -20.43 11.42 -16.33
CA ASP A 44 -20.87 12.56 -15.53
C ASP A 44 -20.93 12.27 -14.02
N VAL A 45 -21.33 11.04 -13.66
CA VAL A 45 -21.53 10.64 -12.26
C VAL A 45 -20.87 9.30 -12.00
N GLN A 46 -19.97 9.27 -11.01
CA GLN A 46 -19.26 8.06 -10.59
C GLN A 46 -19.49 7.79 -9.11
N MET A 47 -19.53 6.51 -8.77
CA MET A 47 -19.65 6.01 -7.40
C MET A 47 -18.64 4.90 -7.15
N ILE A 48 -18.05 4.91 -5.96
CA ILE A 48 -17.17 3.86 -5.48
C ILE A 48 -17.78 3.27 -4.22
N SER A 49 -17.93 1.96 -4.17
CA SER A 49 -18.39 1.24 -2.99
C SER A 49 -17.46 0.07 -2.67
N VAL A 50 -17.29 -0.20 -1.38
CA VAL A 50 -16.55 -1.38 -0.90
C VAL A 50 -17.50 -2.56 -0.93
N LYS A 51 -17.12 -3.61 -1.66
CA LYS A 51 -17.86 -4.88 -1.73
C LYS A 51 -17.46 -5.81 -0.60
N GLU A 52 -16.16 -5.98 -0.36
CA GLU A 52 -15.64 -6.91 0.62
C GLU A 52 -14.26 -6.49 1.11
N LEU A 53 -13.96 -6.84 2.38
CA LEU A 53 -12.64 -6.73 2.99
C LEU A 53 -12.19 -8.11 3.43
N LYS A 54 -10.99 -8.52 3.01
CA LYS A 54 -10.37 -9.80 3.40
C LYS A 54 -8.97 -9.58 3.94
N LYS A 55 -8.64 -10.28 5.01
CA LYS A 55 -7.27 -10.35 5.55
C LYS A 55 -6.63 -11.66 5.10
N SER A 56 -5.38 -11.58 4.64
CA SER A 56 -4.53 -12.73 4.39
C SER A 56 -3.17 -12.59 5.08
N PRO A 57 -2.49 -13.71 5.44
CA PRO A 57 -1.17 -13.67 6.01
C PRO A 57 -0.16 -13.16 5.00
N HIS A 58 0.88 -12.51 5.52
CA HIS A 58 2.01 -11.94 4.81
C HIS A 58 1.68 -10.78 3.86
N TRP A 59 2.57 -9.80 3.85
CA TRP A 59 2.57 -8.71 2.89
C TRP A 59 3.73 -8.88 1.90
N ALA A 60 3.40 -9.03 0.63
CA ALA A 60 4.37 -9.23 -0.45
C ALA A 60 4.77 -7.94 -1.18
N GLY A 61 4.14 -6.81 -0.85
CA GLY A 61 4.43 -5.52 -1.47
C GLY A 61 5.63 -4.81 -0.87
N ARG A 62 5.82 -3.54 -1.27
CA ARG A 62 6.96 -2.77 -0.78
C ARG A 62 6.84 -2.45 0.71
N ARG A 63 8.02 -2.42 1.36
CA ARG A 63 8.19 -2.13 2.79
C ARG A 63 9.00 -0.86 3.05
N THR A 64 9.45 -0.19 2.00
CA THR A 64 10.21 1.06 2.03
C THR A 64 9.54 2.11 1.16
N ASN A 65 9.85 3.39 1.36
CA ASN A 65 9.25 4.51 0.62
C ASN A 65 7.71 4.44 0.62
N LEU A 66 7.14 4.17 1.77
CA LEU A 66 5.72 3.84 1.92
C LEU A 66 4.79 4.98 1.50
N GLN A 67 5.24 6.22 1.63
CA GLN A 67 4.47 7.43 1.37
C GLN A 67 4.65 8.00 -0.05
N SER A 68 5.50 7.38 -0.87
CA SER A 68 5.74 7.80 -2.25
C SER A 68 5.10 6.85 -3.25
N VAL A 69 4.66 7.41 -4.38
CA VAL A 69 4.10 6.64 -5.50
C VAL A 69 5.20 6.42 -6.53
N PRO A 70 5.64 5.17 -6.75
CA PRO A 70 6.74 4.90 -7.68
C PRO A 70 6.36 5.08 -9.15
N LEU A 71 5.10 4.83 -9.50
CA LEU A 71 4.53 4.99 -10.84
C LEU A 71 3.10 5.50 -10.71
N ASP A 72 2.76 6.50 -11.50
CA ASP A 72 1.40 7.04 -11.54
C ASP A 72 0.50 6.21 -12.45
N GLY A 73 -0.65 5.80 -11.90
CA GLY A 73 -1.77 5.22 -12.62
C GLY A 73 -2.91 6.21 -12.80
N ASN A 74 -4.12 5.70 -13.02
CA ASN A 74 -5.32 6.53 -13.15
C ASN A 74 -6.15 6.63 -11.86
N GLY A 75 -5.64 6.10 -10.75
CA GLY A 75 -6.22 6.21 -9.42
C GLY A 75 -5.17 6.04 -8.33
N ASP A 76 -5.43 6.61 -7.16
CA ASP A 76 -4.56 6.52 -5.99
C ASP A 76 -5.30 5.92 -4.79
N ILE A 77 -4.56 5.17 -3.97
CA ILE A 77 -5.00 4.74 -2.65
C ILE A 77 -4.03 5.28 -1.60
N THR A 78 -4.58 5.85 -0.53
CA THR A 78 -3.82 6.36 0.59
C THR A 78 -4.39 5.83 1.90
N ILE A 79 -3.52 5.32 2.76
CA ILE A 79 -3.87 4.91 4.12
C ILE A 79 -3.39 6.00 5.07
N TYR A 80 -4.30 6.48 5.92
CA TYR A 80 -4.02 7.48 6.95
C TYR A 80 -4.12 6.87 8.34
N ASP A 81 -3.32 7.36 9.25
CA ASP A 81 -3.55 7.14 10.68
C ASP A 81 -4.84 7.85 11.10
N ALA A 82 -5.77 7.11 11.72
CA ALA A 82 -7.07 7.64 12.10
C ALA A 82 -6.99 8.69 13.23
N THR A 83 -5.90 8.72 14.01
CA THR A 83 -5.71 9.62 15.13
C THR A 83 -4.93 10.87 14.73
N THR A 84 -3.82 10.70 13.99
CA THR A 84 -2.90 11.80 13.64
C THR A 84 -3.17 12.37 12.25
N ASN A 85 -3.87 11.63 11.40
CA ASN A 85 -4.07 11.92 9.98
C ASN A 85 -2.77 11.91 9.15
N ASP A 86 -1.73 11.27 9.68
CA ASP A 86 -0.50 11.07 8.92
C ASP A 86 -0.67 10.02 7.84
N ILE A 87 0.03 10.21 6.71
CA ILE A 87 0.04 9.23 5.63
C ILE A 87 0.93 8.05 6.04
N LEU A 88 0.34 6.86 6.15
CA LEU A 88 1.04 5.62 6.46
C LEU A 88 1.49 4.88 5.20
N TYR A 89 0.70 4.91 4.15
CA TYR A 89 0.98 4.22 2.89
C TYR A 89 0.30 4.91 1.73
N LYS A 90 0.97 4.99 0.61
CA LYS A 90 0.40 5.51 -0.63
C LYS A 90 0.79 4.62 -1.80
N ASN A 91 -0.15 4.36 -2.69
CA ASN A 91 0.09 3.66 -3.94
C ASN A 91 -0.83 4.16 -5.04
N SER A 92 -0.43 3.92 -6.28
CA SER A 92 -1.26 4.20 -7.44
C SER A 92 -1.67 2.91 -8.13
N PHE A 93 -2.77 2.94 -8.84
CA PHE A 93 -3.31 1.83 -9.60
C PHE A 93 -3.93 2.30 -10.92
N SER A 94 -4.19 1.36 -11.83
CA SER A 94 -4.96 1.62 -13.04
C SER A 94 -6.17 0.70 -13.08
N SER A 95 -7.34 1.27 -13.32
CA SER A 95 -8.60 0.54 -13.43
C SER A 95 -9.19 0.64 -14.82
N LEU A 96 -9.83 -0.45 -15.28
CA LEU A 96 -10.58 -0.46 -16.54
C LEU A 96 -11.77 0.50 -16.50
N PHE A 97 -12.35 0.73 -15.33
CA PHE A 97 -13.43 1.70 -15.20
C PHE A 97 -12.99 3.10 -15.61
N GLN A 98 -11.82 3.54 -15.14
CA GLN A 98 -11.29 4.86 -15.46
C GLN A 98 -10.94 4.98 -16.95
N GLU A 99 -10.45 3.92 -17.58
CA GLU A 99 -10.21 3.88 -19.02
C GLU A 99 -11.53 3.93 -19.79
N TRP A 100 -12.52 3.16 -19.36
CA TRP A 100 -13.84 3.15 -20.00
C TRP A 100 -14.54 4.52 -19.91
N LEU A 101 -14.35 5.29 -18.83
CA LEU A 101 -14.93 6.63 -18.69
C LEU A 101 -14.52 7.59 -19.82
N SER A 102 -13.40 7.36 -20.48
CA SER A 102 -12.94 8.15 -21.63
C SER A 102 -13.57 7.76 -22.97
N THR A 103 -14.40 6.72 -22.99
CA THR A 103 -15.05 6.25 -24.21
C THR A 103 -16.38 6.98 -24.48
N PRO A 104 -16.84 7.08 -25.74
CA PRO A 104 -18.16 7.62 -26.05
C PRO A 104 -19.31 6.89 -25.34
N GLU A 105 -19.19 5.57 -25.15
CA GLU A 105 -20.21 4.75 -24.46
C GLU A 105 -20.49 5.26 -23.04
N ALA A 106 -19.48 5.75 -22.33
CA ALA A 106 -19.62 6.25 -20.98
C ALA A 106 -20.50 7.51 -20.87
N THR A 107 -20.72 8.22 -21.95
CA THR A 107 -21.64 9.37 -22.03
C THR A 107 -23.11 8.95 -22.18
N GLU A 108 -23.35 7.71 -22.60
CA GLU A 108 -24.69 7.23 -22.97
C GLU A 108 -25.25 6.18 -22.00
N THR A 109 -24.39 5.46 -21.29
CA THR A 109 -24.81 4.35 -20.42
C THR A 109 -24.07 4.30 -19.10
N ASN A 110 -24.64 3.59 -18.11
CA ASN A 110 -24.00 3.27 -16.84
C ASN A 110 -23.37 1.89 -16.89
N ARG A 111 -22.19 1.75 -16.29
CA ARG A 111 -21.54 0.46 -16.07
C ARG A 111 -21.01 0.30 -14.67
N SER A 112 -20.77 -0.95 -14.28
CA SER A 112 -20.12 -1.32 -13.02
C SER A 112 -18.94 -2.23 -13.31
N PHE A 113 -17.82 -1.98 -12.63
CA PHE A 113 -16.60 -2.77 -12.72
C PHE A 113 -16.14 -3.17 -11.32
N GLU A 114 -15.82 -4.43 -11.14
CA GLU A 114 -15.15 -4.89 -9.92
C GLU A 114 -13.65 -4.63 -10.03
N PHE A 115 -13.05 -4.23 -8.91
CA PHE A 115 -11.62 -3.97 -8.82
C PHE A 115 -11.09 -4.35 -7.44
N THR A 116 -9.93 -5.01 -7.40
CA THR A 116 -9.31 -5.44 -6.16
C THR A 116 -8.02 -4.66 -5.91
N LEU A 117 -7.88 -4.10 -4.72
CA LEU A 117 -6.65 -3.50 -4.22
C LEU A 117 -6.09 -4.31 -3.06
N LEU A 118 -4.76 -4.46 -3.04
CA LEU A 118 -4.02 -5.06 -1.95
C LEU A 118 -3.18 -3.98 -1.28
N VAL A 119 -3.32 -3.86 0.03
CA VAL A 119 -2.55 -2.92 0.85
C VAL A 119 -2.00 -3.62 2.09
N PRO A 120 -0.91 -3.12 2.68
CA PRO A 120 -0.46 -3.62 3.96
C PRO A 120 -1.50 -3.29 5.03
N LYS A 121 -1.71 -4.21 5.97
CA LYS A 121 -2.68 -4.01 7.04
C LYS A 121 -2.02 -3.31 8.23
N PRO A 122 -2.50 -2.11 8.62
CA PRO A 122 -2.07 -1.45 9.86
C PRO A 122 -2.39 -2.26 11.11
#